data_28dd1f7eadfd2f15ef3c35ce9c4eb421
#
_entry.id   28dd1f7eadfd2f15ef3c35ce9c4eb421
#
_cell.length_a   1.000
_cell.length_b   1.000
_cell.length_c   1.000
_cell.angle_alpha   90.00
_cell.angle_beta   90.00
_cell.angle_gamma   90.00
#
_symmetry.space_group_name_H-M   'P 1'
#
loop_
_entity.id
_entity.type
_entity.pdbx_description
1 polymer ?
#
loop_
_entity_poly.entity_id
_entity_poly.type
_entity_poly.pdbx_seq_one_letter_code
_entity_poly.pdbx_strand_id
1 'polypeptide(L)'
;MLLPVLLMLATGKTILPGEVKVKTLPPESREFLDYLPRNIVIAHRGTTYWAPEETEAAMRWARNIGADYLELDLQRTKDGVLIALHDVNLRRTTNVETVFPDRADSPVSEFTLEELRQLDAGSWFNKANPDRARKAFEGLDILTLEDVVRIAEGYRIVRDRAGKRVYDIDGQGRKHTRYEKDPDDNGNRPGIYPETKEPHLFPGMEKD
;
A
#
# COMPACT_ATOMS: atom_id res chain seq x y z
N MET A 1 -13.63 12.76 -9.28
CA MET A 1 -14.92 12.26 -8.75
C MET A 1 -14.67 11.96 -7.28
N LEU A 2 -15.15 12.83 -6.38
CA LEU A 2 -15.00 12.65 -4.93
C LEU A 2 -15.90 11.52 -4.49
N LEU A 3 -15.34 10.43 -3.95
CA LEU A 3 -16.12 9.42 -3.23
C LEU A 3 -16.61 10.05 -1.91
N PRO A 4 -17.92 9.97 -1.61
CA PRO A 4 -18.41 10.44 -0.33
C PRO A 4 -17.94 9.50 0.79
N VAL A 5 -17.28 10.05 1.79
CA VAL A 5 -17.02 9.36 3.06
C VAL A 5 -18.38 9.12 3.73
N LEU A 6 -18.84 7.88 3.75
CA LEU A 6 -20.06 7.49 4.42
C LEU A 6 -19.76 7.29 5.91
N LEU A 7 -20.09 8.29 6.73
CA LEU A 7 -19.99 8.17 8.19
C LEU A 7 -21.28 7.53 8.72
N MET A 8 -21.22 6.25 9.12
CA MET A 8 -22.33 5.62 9.84
C MET A 8 -22.29 6.01 11.33
N LEU A 9 -23.25 6.79 11.76
CA LEU A 9 -23.52 7.01 13.19
C LEU A 9 -24.46 5.92 13.72
N ALA A 10 -24.27 5.53 14.98
CA ALA A 10 -24.96 4.44 15.68
C ALA A 10 -26.51 4.52 15.72
N THR A 11 -27.13 5.44 15.01
CA THR A 11 -28.59 5.64 14.95
C THR A 11 -29.24 5.12 13.66
N GLY A 12 -28.49 4.43 12.80
CA GLY A 12 -29.04 3.81 11.57
C GLY A 12 -29.51 4.81 10.49
N LYS A 13 -29.23 6.10 10.60
CA LYS A 13 -29.52 7.08 9.57
C LYS A 13 -28.29 7.32 8.68
N THR A 14 -28.45 7.12 7.39
CA THR A 14 -27.46 7.53 6.39
C THR A 14 -27.44 9.05 6.31
N ILE A 15 -26.29 9.66 6.61
CA ILE A 15 -26.10 11.12 6.47
C ILE A 15 -25.55 11.40 5.08
N LEU A 16 -26.26 12.19 4.29
CA LEU A 16 -25.80 12.60 2.96
C LEU A 16 -24.66 13.63 3.06
N PRO A 17 -23.73 13.67 2.08
CA PRO A 17 -22.71 14.71 2.03
C PRO A 17 -23.34 16.11 2.08
N GLY A 18 -22.92 16.93 3.04
CA GLY A 18 -23.47 18.28 3.28
C GLY A 18 -24.39 18.39 4.50
N GLU A 19 -24.87 17.26 5.06
CA GLU A 19 -25.71 17.26 6.26
C GLU A 19 -24.92 17.09 7.57
N VAL A 20 -23.62 16.83 7.49
CA VAL A 20 -22.77 16.68 8.68
C VAL A 20 -22.56 18.05 9.34
N LYS A 21 -23.26 18.27 10.45
CA LYS A 21 -23.03 19.44 11.29
C LYS A 21 -21.83 19.16 12.18
N VAL A 22 -20.69 19.77 11.87
CA VAL A 22 -19.42 19.60 12.63
C VAL A 22 -19.62 19.80 14.14
N LYS A 23 -20.58 20.64 14.55
CA LYS A 23 -20.94 20.86 15.96
C LYS A 23 -21.51 19.64 16.67
N THR A 24 -21.98 18.62 15.95
CA THR A 24 -22.55 17.38 16.53
C THR A 24 -21.51 16.27 16.66
N LEU A 25 -20.29 16.48 16.15
CA LEU A 25 -19.21 15.51 16.28
C LEU A 25 -18.60 15.56 17.69
N PRO A 26 -18.10 14.43 18.18
CA PRO A 26 -17.31 14.38 19.41
C PRO A 26 -16.13 15.36 19.35
N PRO A 27 -15.66 15.89 20.49
CA PRO A 27 -14.56 16.86 20.52
C PRO A 27 -13.30 16.38 19.79
N GLU A 28 -12.91 15.11 20.01
CA GLU A 28 -11.76 14.47 19.36
C GLU A 28 -11.89 14.43 17.83
N SER A 29 -13.10 14.15 17.32
CA SER A 29 -13.36 14.16 15.88
C SER A 29 -13.31 15.56 15.28
N ARG A 30 -13.70 16.57 16.06
CA ARG A 30 -13.58 17.98 15.63
C ARG A 30 -12.14 18.43 15.57
N GLU A 31 -11.34 18.11 16.60
CA GLU A 31 -9.92 18.41 16.63
C GLU A 31 -9.20 17.79 15.42
N PHE A 32 -9.54 16.55 15.10
CA PHE A 32 -9.00 15.85 13.91
C PHE A 32 -9.40 16.58 12.61
N LEU A 33 -10.67 16.97 12.44
CA LEU A 33 -11.13 17.69 11.26
C LEU A 33 -10.48 19.06 11.11
N ASP A 34 -10.23 19.77 12.23
CA ASP A 34 -9.55 21.06 12.22
C ASP A 34 -8.06 20.94 11.83
N TYR A 35 -7.45 19.76 12.09
CA TYR A 35 -6.08 19.43 11.70
C TYR A 35 -5.95 19.07 10.22
N LEU A 36 -6.99 18.48 9.59
CA LEU A 36 -6.94 18.08 8.20
C LEU A 36 -6.81 19.27 7.26
N PRO A 37 -5.87 19.25 6.30
CA PRO A 37 -5.80 20.29 5.27
C PRO A 37 -7.10 20.35 4.45
N ARG A 38 -7.42 21.50 3.91
CA ARG A 38 -8.52 21.63 2.94
C ARG A 38 -8.09 21.02 1.60
N ASN A 39 -9.02 20.35 0.92
CA ASN A 39 -8.78 19.74 -0.40
C ASN A 39 -7.69 18.67 -0.37
N ILE A 40 -7.77 17.73 0.58
CA ILE A 40 -6.86 16.60 0.73
C ILE A 40 -6.82 15.77 -0.54
N VAL A 41 -5.60 15.42 -0.98
CA VAL A 41 -5.34 14.47 -2.06
C VAL A 41 -4.89 13.14 -1.44
N ILE A 42 -5.74 12.12 -1.54
CA ILE A 42 -5.43 10.75 -1.14
C ILE A 42 -5.07 9.95 -2.38
N ALA A 43 -3.84 9.44 -2.44
CA ALA A 43 -3.36 8.64 -3.55
C ALA A 43 -3.78 7.18 -3.35
N HIS A 44 -4.94 6.80 -3.92
CA HIS A 44 -5.52 5.46 -3.84
C HIS A 44 -4.58 4.42 -4.44
N ARG A 45 -3.98 3.55 -3.60
CA ARG A 45 -2.94 2.56 -3.93
C ARG A 45 -1.72 3.18 -4.63
N GLY A 46 -1.41 4.44 -4.31
CA GLY A 46 -0.42 5.24 -5.00
C GLY A 46 -0.93 5.88 -6.30
N THR A 47 -0.06 6.04 -7.32
CA THR A 47 -0.42 6.64 -8.62
C THR A 47 -0.85 5.58 -9.63
N THR A 48 -1.97 4.92 -9.42
CA THR A 48 -2.43 3.73 -10.19
C THR A 48 -2.64 3.98 -11.69
N TYR A 49 -2.82 5.21 -12.11
CA TYR A 49 -2.86 5.54 -13.55
C TYR A 49 -1.47 5.45 -14.20
N TRP A 50 -0.40 5.83 -13.48
CA TRP A 50 0.95 5.95 -14.03
C TRP A 50 1.88 4.79 -13.71
N ALA A 51 1.58 4.01 -12.67
CA ALA A 51 2.41 2.93 -12.16
C ALA A 51 1.57 1.78 -11.60
N PRO A 52 2.14 0.55 -11.49
CA PRO A 52 1.44 -0.58 -10.89
C PRO A 52 1.04 -0.26 -9.44
N GLU A 53 -0.24 -0.50 -9.12
CA GLU A 53 -0.80 -0.26 -7.79
C GLU A 53 0.02 -0.96 -6.69
N GLU A 54 0.04 -0.40 -5.48
CA GLU A 54 0.65 -0.97 -4.28
C GLU A 54 2.16 -1.25 -4.39
N THR A 55 2.85 -0.68 -5.39
CA THR A 55 4.29 -0.86 -5.58
C THR A 55 5.10 0.36 -5.17
N GLU A 56 6.42 0.16 -4.97
CA GLU A 56 7.37 1.25 -4.69
C GLU A 56 7.27 2.36 -5.72
N ALA A 57 7.09 2.02 -7.01
CA ALA A 57 6.98 3.01 -8.08
C ALA A 57 5.75 3.90 -7.90
N ALA A 58 4.57 3.32 -7.59
CA ALA A 58 3.34 4.06 -7.40
C ALA A 58 3.39 4.95 -6.15
N MET A 59 3.91 4.43 -5.04
CA MET A 59 3.99 5.15 -3.76
C MET A 59 5.00 6.30 -3.80
N ARG A 60 6.21 6.08 -4.35
CA ARG A 60 7.22 7.13 -4.52
C ARG A 60 6.72 8.24 -5.43
N TRP A 61 6.08 7.87 -6.53
CA TRP A 61 5.53 8.86 -7.46
C TRP A 61 4.42 9.68 -6.79
N ALA A 62 3.48 9.03 -6.08
CA ALA A 62 2.43 9.73 -5.34
C ALA A 62 3.00 10.73 -4.32
N ARG A 63 4.00 10.31 -3.52
CA ARG A 63 4.71 11.21 -2.61
C ARG A 63 5.28 12.43 -3.37
N ASN A 64 6.02 12.18 -4.47
CA ASN A 64 6.77 13.22 -5.16
C ASN A 64 5.88 14.21 -5.94
N ILE A 65 4.65 13.85 -6.31
CA ILE A 65 3.69 14.79 -6.92
C ILE A 65 2.88 15.56 -5.89
N GLY A 66 3.09 15.32 -4.58
CA GLY A 66 2.49 16.12 -3.50
C GLY A 66 1.17 15.57 -2.97
N ALA A 67 0.94 14.25 -3.00
CA ALA A 67 -0.17 13.65 -2.28
C ALA A 67 -0.07 13.95 -0.78
N ASP A 68 -1.21 14.22 -0.12
CA ASP A 68 -1.29 14.43 1.32
C ASP A 68 -1.28 13.10 2.08
N TYR A 69 -1.83 12.04 1.46
CA TYR A 69 -1.85 10.68 2.00
C TYR A 69 -1.53 9.65 0.92
N LEU A 70 -0.75 8.64 1.30
CA LEU A 70 -0.61 7.39 0.57
C LEU A 70 -1.64 6.41 1.14
N GLU A 71 -2.60 6.05 0.32
CA GLU A 71 -3.56 5.02 0.67
C GLU A 71 -3.03 3.67 0.19
N LEU A 72 -3.29 2.63 1.00
CA LEU A 72 -2.91 1.26 0.71
C LEU A 72 -3.89 0.28 1.35
N ASP A 73 -4.03 -0.88 0.69
CA ASP A 73 -4.85 -2.00 1.16
C ASP A 73 -3.97 -3.00 1.92
N LEU A 74 -4.33 -3.34 3.15
CA LEU A 74 -3.56 -4.26 3.98
C LEU A 74 -4.13 -5.68 3.95
N GLN A 75 -3.28 -6.63 3.61
CA GLN A 75 -3.46 -8.06 3.79
C GLN A 75 -2.37 -8.60 4.73
N ARG A 76 -2.57 -9.81 5.25
CA ARG A 76 -1.63 -10.44 6.17
C ARG A 76 -1.08 -11.73 5.57
N THR A 77 0.24 -11.89 5.59
CA THR A 77 0.91 -13.12 5.15
C THR A 77 0.73 -14.26 6.15
N LYS A 78 1.07 -15.48 5.74
CA LYS A 78 1.06 -16.68 6.59
C LYS A 78 1.93 -16.53 7.85
N ASP A 79 3.04 -15.83 7.74
CA ASP A 79 3.99 -15.55 8.83
C ASP A 79 3.71 -14.22 9.55
N GLY A 80 2.53 -13.62 9.31
CA GLY A 80 2.00 -12.50 10.11
C GLY A 80 2.47 -11.12 9.68
N VAL A 81 3.11 -10.96 8.52
CA VAL A 81 3.58 -9.66 8.03
C VAL A 81 2.44 -8.93 7.32
N LEU A 82 2.24 -7.65 7.62
CA LEU A 82 1.31 -6.79 6.90
C LEU A 82 1.92 -6.33 5.56
N ILE A 83 1.19 -6.55 4.49
CA ILE A 83 1.61 -6.24 3.11
C ILE A 83 0.57 -5.37 2.41
N ALA A 84 1.03 -4.62 1.41
CA ALA A 84 0.17 -3.81 0.54
C ALA A 84 -0.34 -4.68 -0.62
N LEU A 85 -1.62 -5.07 -0.58
CA LEU A 85 -2.28 -5.87 -1.61
C LEU A 85 -3.80 -5.75 -1.48
N HIS A 86 -4.47 -5.36 -2.57
CA HIS A 86 -5.93 -5.22 -2.58
C HIS A 86 -6.68 -6.56 -2.56
N ASP A 87 -6.33 -7.46 -3.48
CA ASP A 87 -7.09 -8.69 -3.72
C ASP A 87 -6.74 -9.78 -2.69
N VAL A 88 -7.68 -10.66 -2.41
CA VAL A 88 -7.46 -11.83 -1.54
C VAL A 88 -6.40 -12.77 -2.12
N ASN A 89 -6.29 -12.87 -3.45
CA ASN A 89 -5.31 -13.69 -4.13
C ASN A 89 -4.35 -12.84 -5.01
N LEU A 90 -3.32 -13.49 -5.52
CA LEU A 90 -2.18 -12.86 -6.17
C LEU A 90 -2.29 -12.75 -7.70
N ARG A 91 -3.35 -13.31 -8.33
CA ARG A 91 -3.42 -13.50 -9.80
C ARG A 91 -3.38 -12.21 -10.59
N ARG A 92 -4.16 -11.21 -10.18
CA ARG A 92 -4.37 -10.00 -10.99
C ARG A 92 -3.10 -9.15 -11.12
N THR A 93 -2.34 -9.07 -10.05
CA THR A 93 -1.22 -8.11 -9.93
C THR A 93 0.15 -8.75 -9.81
N THR A 94 0.25 -10.08 -9.98
CA THR A 94 1.53 -10.78 -9.92
C THR A 94 1.65 -11.87 -10.98
N ASN A 95 2.85 -12.49 -11.05
CA ASN A 95 3.13 -13.65 -11.87
C ASN A 95 2.98 -14.99 -11.09
N VAL A 96 2.09 -15.05 -10.10
CA VAL A 96 1.89 -16.22 -9.23
C VAL A 96 1.61 -17.50 -10.01
N GLU A 97 0.87 -17.42 -11.12
CA GLU A 97 0.58 -18.58 -11.99
C GLU A 97 1.85 -19.22 -12.58
N THR A 98 2.91 -18.45 -12.75
CA THR A 98 4.20 -18.94 -13.25
C THR A 98 5.07 -19.47 -12.12
N VAL A 99 5.10 -18.79 -10.98
CA VAL A 99 6.00 -19.10 -9.86
C VAL A 99 5.43 -20.18 -8.94
N PHE A 100 4.12 -20.14 -8.68
CA PHE A 100 3.40 -21.08 -7.81
C PHE A 100 2.12 -21.60 -8.47
N PRO A 101 2.18 -22.33 -9.60
CA PRO A 101 1.02 -22.72 -10.39
C PRO A 101 -0.03 -23.49 -9.59
N ASP A 102 0.41 -24.38 -8.70
CA ASP A 102 -0.48 -25.21 -7.88
C ASP A 102 -1.20 -24.43 -6.76
N ARG A 103 -0.76 -23.21 -6.47
CA ARG A 103 -1.32 -22.32 -5.45
C ARG A 103 -1.78 -20.97 -5.99
N ALA A 104 -1.92 -20.86 -7.30
CA ALA A 104 -2.24 -19.58 -7.93
C ALA A 104 -3.59 -18.98 -7.48
N ASP A 105 -4.53 -19.84 -7.05
CA ASP A 105 -5.84 -19.44 -6.52
C ASP A 105 -5.89 -19.35 -4.99
N SER A 106 -4.81 -19.72 -4.31
CA SER A 106 -4.75 -19.65 -2.84
C SER A 106 -4.82 -18.19 -2.39
N PRO A 107 -5.46 -17.93 -1.23
CA PRO A 107 -5.42 -16.62 -0.60
C PRO A 107 -3.99 -16.27 -0.19
N VAL A 108 -3.68 -14.97 -0.20
CA VAL A 108 -2.34 -14.48 0.15
C VAL A 108 -1.91 -14.89 1.57
N SER A 109 -2.85 -15.09 2.47
CA SER A 109 -2.61 -15.59 3.83
C SER A 109 -1.99 -16.99 3.92
N GLU A 110 -1.93 -17.74 2.82
CA GLU A 110 -1.23 -19.01 2.74
C GLU A 110 0.24 -18.88 2.31
N PHE A 111 0.67 -17.69 1.92
CA PHE A 111 2.05 -17.41 1.50
C PHE A 111 2.83 -16.70 2.59
N THR A 112 4.08 -17.09 2.79
CA THR A 112 5.04 -16.35 3.62
C THR A 112 5.58 -15.13 2.88
N LEU A 113 6.12 -14.14 3.60
CA LEU A 113 6.78 -12.99 2.97
C LEU A 113 7.92 -13.42 2.04
N GLU A 114 8.70 -14.44 2.41
CA GLU A 114 9.81 -14.96 1.59
C GLU A 114 9.31 -15.54 0.25
N GLU A 115 8.15 -16.20 0.24
CA GLU A 115 7.51 -16.67 -0.99
C GLU A 115 7.03 -15.51 -1.85
N LEU A 116 6.39 -14.51 -1.23
CA LEU A 116 5.90 -13.31 -1.95
C LEU A 116 7.05 -12.51 -2.58
N ARG A 117 8.24 -12.51 -1.98
CA ARG A 117 9.44 -11.86 -2.52
C ARG A 117 9.99 -12.52 -3.80
N GLN A 118 9.44 -13.65 -4.23
CA GLN A 118 9.79 -14.30 -5.51
C GLN A 118 8.90 -13.81 -6.65
N LEU A 119 7.84 -13.08 -6.35
CA LEU A 119 6.85 -12.63 -7.33
C LEU A 119 7.23 -11.28 -7.95
N ASP A 120 6.81 -11.10 -9.19
CA ASP A 120 6.81 -9.82 -9.90
C ASP A 120 5.43 -9.19 -9.81
N ALA A 121 5.33 -8.09 -9.10
CA ALA A 121 4.09 -7.33 -8.90
C ALA A 121 3.98 -6.10 -9.83
N GLY A 122 4.86 -5.96 -10.82
CA GLY A 122 4.87 -4.79 -11.70
C GLY A 122 4.62 -5.06 -13.17
N SER A 123 5.11 -6.19 -13.71
CA SER A 123 5.04 -6.49 -15.15
C SER A 123 3.61 -6.62 -15.70
N TRP A 124 2.63 -6.97 -14.88
CA TRP A 124 1.23 -7.01 -15.28
C TRP A 124 0.74 -5.66 -15.80
N PHE A 125 1.19 -4.56 -15.17
CA PHE A 125 0.82 -3.20 -15.56
C PHE A 125 1.28 -2.87 -16.97
N ASN A 126 2.51 -3.25 -17.32
CA ASN A 126 3.06 -3.04 -18.65
C ASN A 126 2.24 -3.75 -19.74
N LYS A 127 1.74 -4.95 -19.44
CA LYS A 127 0.87 -5.70 -20.37
C LYS A 127 -0.50 -5.04 -20.52
N ALA A 128 -1.07 -4.58 -19.40
CA ALA A 128 -2.39 -3.94 -19.40
C ALA A 128 -2.36 -2.50 -19.95
N ASN A 129 -1.21 -1.82 -19.87
CA ASN A 129 -1.05 -0.41 -20.23
C ASN A 129 0.20 -0.18 -21.09
N PRO A 130 0.24 -0.66 -22.34
CA PRO A 130 1.45 -0.60 -23.18
C PRO A 130 1.91 0.83 -23.50
N ASP A 131 1.01 1.80 -23.51
CA ASP A 131 1.27 3.23 -23.71
C ASP A 131 2.01 3.88 -22.51
N ARG A 132 1.94 3.28 -21.33
CA ARG A 132 2.54 3.74 -20.07
C ARG A 132 3.56 2.74 -19.50
N ALA A 133 3.84 1.68 -20.25
CA ALA A 133 4.78 0.65 -19.86
C ALA A 133 6.19 1.21 -19.63
N ARG A 134 6.84 0.73 -18.57
CA ARG A 134 8.24 1.08 -18.24
C ARG A 134 9.00 -0.16 -17.82
N LYS A 135 10.22 -0.29 -18.32
CA LYS A 135 11.12 -1.39 -17.92
C LYS A 135 11.36 -1.40 -16.39
N ALA A 136 11.37 -0.24 -15.76
CA ALA A 136 11.53 -0.10 -14.30
C ALA A 136 10.39 -0.71 -13.48
N PHE A 137 9.28 -1.09 -14.10
CA PHE A 137 8.18 -1.76 -13.40
C PHE A 137 8.35 -3.28 -13.36
N GLU A 138 9.21 -3.85 -14.21
CA GLU A 138 9.49 -5.29 -14.21
C GLU A 138 10.21 -5.70 -12.93
N GLY A 139 9.72 -6.75 -12.27
CA GLY A 139 10.31 -7.30 -11.07
C GLY A 139 10.11 -6.46 -9.79
N LEU A 140 9.12 -5.54 -9.78
CA LEU A 140 8.76 -4.86 -8.55
C LEU A 140 8.16 -5.83 -7.53
N ASP A 141 8.54 -5.66 -6.27
CA ASP A 141 8.05 -6.49 -5.15
C ASP A 141 6.69 -6.02 -4.63
N ILE A 142 5.96 -6.94 -3.99
CA ILE A 142 4.88 -6.60 -3.07
C ILE A 142 5.50 -5.87 -1.86
N LEU A 143 4.97 -4.70 -1.51
CA LEU A 143 5.45 -3.93 -0.37
C LEU A 143 4.91 -4.47 0.96
N THR A 144 5.69 -4.29 2.03
CA THR A 144 5.18 -4.36 3.40
C THR A 144 4.67 -3.00 3.85
N LEU A 145 3.87 -2.95 4.92
CA LEU A 145 3.49 -1.68 5.56
C LEU A 145 4.73 -0.86 5.94
N GLU A 146 5.78 -1.50 6.46
CA GLU A 146 7.06 -0.82 6.77
C GLU A 146 7.67 -0.18 5.52
N ASP A 147 7.68 -0.88 4.38
CA ASP A 147 8.18 -0.31 3.12
C ASP A 147 7.43 1.00 2.76
N VAL A 148 6.09 1.01 2.89
CA VAL A 148 5.28 2.20 2.56
C VAL A 148 5.56 3.35 3.52
N VAL A 149 5.69 3.06 4.83
CA VAL A 149 6.09 4.07 5.83
C VAL A 149 7.45 4.68 5.48
N ARG A 150 8.46 3.86 5.18
CA ARG A 150 9.79 4.34 4.78
C ARG A 150 9.75 5.18 3.50
N ILE A 151 8.92 4.78 2.53
CA ILE A 151 8.71 5.57 1.31
C ILE A 151 8.10 6.94 1.65
N ALA A 152 7.09 6.99 2.51
CA ALA A 152 6.48 8.26 2.96
C ALA A 152 7.49 9.17 3.69
N GLU A 153 8.44 8.60 4.42
CA GLU A 153 9.55 9.30 5.09
C GLU A 153 10.68 9.77 4.16
N GLY A 154 10.55 9.55 2.84
CA GLY A 154 11.53 9.99 1.85
C GLY A 154 12.66 9.00 1.60
N TYR A 155 12.45 7.72 1.89
CA TYR A 155 13.39 6.66 1.56
C TYR A 155 12.95 5.87 0.32
N ARG A 156 13.89 5.08 -0.22
CA ARG A 156 13.65 4.04 -1.23
C ARG A 156 14.30 2.74 -0.79
N ILE A 157 13.84 1.65 -1.39
CA ILE A 157 14.41 0.31 -1.18
C ILE A 157 15.74 0.21 -1.93
N VAL A 158 16.80 -0.21 -1.23
CA VAL A 158 18.10 -0.49 -1.88
C VAL A 158 18.00 -1.77 -2.69
N ARG A 159 18.43 -1.71 -3.95
CA ARG A 159 18.48 -2.84 -4.86
C ARG A 159 19.90 -3.06 -5.39
N ASP A 160 20.25 -4.32 -5.60
CA ASP A 160 21.52 -4.69 -6.23
C ASP A 160 21.51 -4.44 -7.77
N ARG A 161 22.61 -4.76 -8.43
CA ARG A 161 22.72 -4.60 -9.90
C ARG A 161 21.74 -5.47 -10.71
N ALA A 162 21.22 -6.54 -10.10
CA ALA A 162 20.19 -7.40 -10.70
C ALA A 162 18.76 -6.93 -10.39
N GLY A 163 18.59 -5.80 -9.68
CA GLY A 163 17.31 -5.26 -9.28
C GLY A 163 16.71 -5.92 -8.03
N LYS A 164 17.44 -6.83 -7.39
CA LYS A 164 16.96 -7.53 -6.20
C LYS A 164 17.14 -6.69 -4.94
N ARG A 165 16.16 -6.78 -4.04
CA ARG A 165 16.17 -6.12 -2.73
C ARG A 165 17.38 -6.54 -1.91
N VAL A 166 18.06 -5.56 -1.30
CA VAL A 166 19.19 -5.80 -0.39
C VAL A 166 18.68 -5.81 1.06
N TYR A 167 19.25 -6.70 1.86
CA TYR A 167 18.92 -6.85 3.27
C TYR A 167 20.14 -6.64 4.16
N ASP A 168 19.91 -6.04 5.33
CA ASP A 168 20.81 -6.09 6.46
C ASP A 168 20.44 -7.28 7.34
N ILE A 169 21.44 -7.90 7.94
CA ILE A 169 21.24 -9.04 8.86
C ILE A 169 21.58 -8.54 10.27
N ASP A 170 20.64 -8.65 11.19
CA ASP A 170 20.86 -8.27 12.58
C ASP A 170 21.65 -9.36 13.37
N GLY A 171 21.97 -9.04 14.62
CA GLY A 171 22.72 -9.96 15.49
C GLY A 171 21.99 -11.26 15.84
N GLN A 172 20.71 -11.38 15.49
CA GLN A 172 19.87 -12.59 15.65
C GLN A 172 19.64 -13.33 14.32
N GLY A 173 20.27 -12.89 13.22
CA GLY A 173 20.14 -13.49 11.90
C GLY A 173 18.86 -13.09 11.15
N ARG A 174 18.10 -12.10 11.62
CA ARG A 174 16.88 -11.62 10.96
C ARG A 174 17.25 -10.66 9.84
N LYS A 175 16.53 -10.79 8.72
CA LYS A 175 16.67 -9.93 7.54
C LYS A 175 15.84 -8.66 7.71
N HIS A 176 16.45 -7.51 7.53
CA HIS A 176 15.79 -6.20 7.48
C HIS A 176 16.03 -5.58 6.12
N THR A 177 14.98 -5.09 5.46
CA THR A 177 15.13 -4.37 4.19
C THR A 177 16.07 -3.18 4.39
N ARG A 178 17.07 -3.05 3.51
CA ARG A 178 17.92 -1.87 3.49
C ARG A 178 17.23 -0.73 2.76
N TYR A 179 17.17 0.42 3.42
CA TYR A 179 16.64 1.65 2.84
C TYR A 179 17.76 2.69 2.72
N GLU A 180 17.62 3.57 1.75
CA GLU A 180 18.48 4.76 1.59
C GLU A 180 17.62 5.98 1.29
N LYS A 181 18.15 7.19 1.50
CA LYS A 181 17.47 8.41 1.10
C LYS A 181 17.19 8.38 -0.40
N ASP A 182 15.93 8.65 -0.76
CA ASP A 182 15.54 8.70 -2.17
C ASP A 182 16.13 9.96 -2.82
N PRO A 183 16.97 9.84 -3.87
CA PRO A 183 17.52 11.00 -4.55
C PRO A 183 16.45 11.86 -5.25
N ASP A 184 15.28 11.29 -5.53
CA ASP A 184 14.15 12.00 -6.14
C ASP A 184 13.21 12.61 -5.08
N ASP A 185 13.52 12.47 -3.78
CA ASP A 185 12.70 12.99 -2.69
C ASP A 185 12.66 14.53 -2.73
N ASN A 186 11.45 15.07 -2.86
CA ASN A 186 11.22 16.52 -2.91
C ASN A 186 10.86 17.15 -1.55
N GLY A 187 10.92 16.37 -0.47
CA GLY A 187 10.62 16.80 0.90
C GLY A 187 9.16 16.65 1.31
N ASN A 188 8.25 16.20 0.42
CA ASN A 188 6.88 15.90 0.82
C ASN A 188 6.84 14.70 1.79
N ARG A 189 5.99 14.78 2.80
CA ARG A 189 5.83 13.75 3.86
C ARG A 189 4.35 13.42 4.02
N PRO A 190 3.79 12.62 3.09
CA PRO A 190 2.39 12.24 3.16
C PRO A 190 2.11 11.38 4.40
N GLY A 191 0.91 11.51 4.93
CA GLY A 191 0.39 10.55 5.89
C GLY A 191 0.15 9.18 5.23
N ILE A 192 -0.09 8.16 6.05
CA ILE A 192 -0.48 6.82 5.61
C ILE A 192 -1.97 6.61 5.89
N TYR A 193 -2.71 6.10 4.91
CA TYR A 193 -4.14 5.80 5.03
C TYR A 193 -4.40 4.33 4.71
N PRO A 194 -4.18 3.40 5.67
CA PRO A 194 -4.34 1.97 5.43
C PRO A 194 -5.82 1.55 5.52
N GLU A 195 -6.26 0.71 4.59
CA GLU A 195 -7.52 0.00 4.64
C GLU A 195 -7.26 -1.50 4.92
N THR A 196 -7.86 -2.05 5.98
CA THR A 196 -7.77 -3.49 6.25
C THR A 196 -8.72 -4.24 5.32
N LYS A 197 -8.19 -5.14 4.50
CA LYS A 197 -8.99 -5.96 3.58
C LYS A 197 -9.38 -7.26 4.25
N GLU A 198 -10.66 -7.63 4.07
CA GLU A 198 -11.21 -8.92 4.53
C GLU A 198 -10.80 -9.29 5.98
N PRO A 199 -10.94 -8.38 6.96
CA PRO A 199 -10.43 -8.61 8.33
C PRO A 199 -11.04 -9.86 8.98
N HIS A 200 -12.22 -10.31 8.53
CA HIS A 200 -12.86 -11.54 9.01
C HIS A 200 -12.10 -12.82 8.65
N LEU A 201 -11.22 -12.76 7.64
CA LEU A 201 -10.33 -13.88 7.26
C LEU A 201 -9.07 -13.96 8.14
N PHE A 202 -8.81 -12.94 8.95
CA PHE A 202 -7.60 -12.80 9.77
C PHE A 202 -7.96 -12.56 11.24
N PRO A 203 -8.42 -13.60 11.98
CA PRO A 203 -8.77 -13.46 13.39
C PRO A 203 -7.61 -12.87 14.20
N GLY A 204 -7.86 -11.79 14.93
CA GLY A 204 -6.85 -11.08 15.71
C GLY A 204 -6.20 -9.89 15.01
N MET A 205 -6.48 -9.64 13.73
CA MET A 205 -5.96 -8.47 13.00
C MET A 205 -6.40 -7.14 13.63
N GLU A 206 -7.53 -7.14 14.33
CA GLU A 206 -8.02 -6.00 15.09
C GLU A 206 -7.16 -5.62 16.32
N LYS A 207 -6.14 -6.43 16.61
CA LYS A 207 -5.21 -6.23 17.75
C LYS A 207 -3.81 -5.81 17.30
N ASP A 208 -3.55 -5.88 16.00
CA ASP A 208 -2.28 -5.49 15.38
C ASP A 208 -2.34 -4.02 14.95
#